data_097ee4943b5ad57402f88bf236c71f93
#
_entry.id   097ee4943b5ad57402f88bf236c71f93
#
_cell.length_a   1.000
_cell.length_b   1.000
_cell.length_c   1.000
_cell.angle_alpha   90.00
_cell.angle_beta   90.00
_cell.angle_gamma   90.00
#
_symmetry.space_group_name_H-M   'P 1'
#
loop_
_entity.id
_entity.type
_entity.pdbx_description
1 polymer ?
#
loop_
_entity_poly.entity_id
_entity_poly.type
_entity_poly.pdbx_seq_one_letter_code
_entity_poly.pdbx_strand_id
1 'polypeptide(L)'
;AAGAADDDRPGAYICGLGNWGTTNHLMTIESYSTFTVANIKNTVSGLSAKGVQPIEAEKFTALGPDMDIMLIDAAAVKNIKPLYAEDNGLFDSCKAWQEGKVYLQMAYNAYYTNYEIALANAWFSAKCVYPEQFTDIDMTEKLNEITGAFLGKGIAEEIYRMPNSFGGYQQIDTATFFA
;
A
#
# COMPACT_ATOMS: atom_id res chain seq x y z
N ALA A 1 -16.42 -5.35 6.86
CA ALA A 1 -15.37 -6.26 6.34
C ALA A 1 -15.52 -7.72 6.83
N ALA A 2 -16.11 -7.98 8.00
CA ALA A 2 -16.17 -9.32 8.63
C ALA A 2 -17.17 -10.32 8.01
N GLY A 3 -17.79 -10.05 6.87
CA GLY A 3 -18.85 -10.89 6.31
C GLY A 3 -18.65 -11.41 4.88
N ALA A 4 -17.58 -11.02 4.20
CA ALA A 4 -17.33 -11.54 2.84
C ALA A 4 -16.71 -12.94 2.92
N ALA A 5 -17.20 -13.89 2.09
CA ALA A 5 -16.54 -15.17 1.91
C ALA A 5 -15.15 -14.96 1.29
N ASP A 6 -14.21 -15.87 1.53
CA ASP A 6 -12.81 -15.70 1.11
C ASP A 6 -12.66 -15.46 -0.41
N ASP A 7 -13.51 -16.06 -1.22
CA ASP A 7 -13.45 -15.96 -2.68
C ASP A 7 -14.05 -14.66 -3.24
N ASP A 8 -14.88 -13.94 -2.46
CA ASP A 8 -15.58 -12.73 -2.90
C ASP A 8 -14.87 -11.43 -2.47
N ARG A 9 -13.79 -11.54 -1.69
CA ARG A 9 -13.05 -10.36 -1.24
C ARG A 9 -12.19 -9.79 -2.38
N PRO A 10 -12.15 -8.45 -2.55
CA PRO A 10 -11.23 -7.85 -3.50
C PRO A 10 -9.78 -8.23 -3.20
N GLY A 11 -9.05 -8.60 -4.25
CA GLY A 11 -7.63 -8.89 -4.17
C GLY A 11 -6.81 -7.60 -4.09
N ALA A 12 -5.93 -7.50 -3.10
CA ALA A 12 -5.05 -6.35 -2.96
C ALA A 12 -3.58 -6.77 -3.04
N TYR A 13 -2.77 -5.93 -3.68
CA TYR A 13 -1.32 -6.06 -3.74
C TYR A 13 -0.65 -4.93 -2.97
N ILE A 14 0.23 -5.28 -2.03
CA ILE A 14 1.14 -4.31 -1.42
C ILE A 14 2.41 -4.21 -2.24
N CYS A 15 2.58 -3.07 -2.87
CA CYS A 15 3.63 -2.76 -3.82
C CYS A 15 4.76 -1.99 -3.15
N GLY A 16 5.96 -2.54 -3.17
CA GLY A 16 7.17 -1.82 -2.76
C GLY A 16 7.34 -1.66 -1.26
N LEU A 17 6.87 -2.63 -0.48
CA LEU A 17 7.00 -2.57 0.98
C LEU A 17 8.47 -2.41 1.40
N GLY A 18 8.78 -1.33 2.12
CA GLY A 18 10.13 -1.01 2.56
C GLY A 18 10.63 -1.97 3.63
N ASN A 19 11.89 -2.40 3.47
CA ASN A 19 12.64 -3.16 4.47
C ASN A 19 14.14 -2.98 4.23
N TRP A 20 14.86 -2.33 5.14
CA TRP A 20 16.31 -2.15 5.08
C TRP A 20 16.84 -1.40 3.85
N GLY A 21 16.12 -0.45 3.29
CA GLY A 21 16.61 0.42 2.24
C GLY A 21 15.92 0.25 0.89
N THR A 22 16.63 -0.25 -0.13
CA THR A 22 16.12 -0.25 -1.50
C THR A 22 14.89 -1.14 -1.66
N THR A 23 13.82 -0.56 -2.16
CA THR A 23 12.59 -1.27 -2.50
C THR A 23 12.10 -0.81 -3.87
N ASN A 24 11.37 -1.69 -4.57
CA ASN A 24 10.73 -1.42 -5.85
C ASN A 24 9.37 -2.13 -5.90
N HIS A 25 8.69 -2.10 -7.05
CA HIS A 25 7.35 -2.66 -7.21
C HIS A 25 7.25 -4.18 -6.96
N LEU A 26 8.36 -4.91 -7.01
CA LEU A 26 8.41 -6.36 -6.77
C LEU A 26 8.52 -6.72 -5.28
N MET A 27 8.88 -5.75 -4.41
CA MET A 27 9.00 -5.99 -2.97
C MET A 27 7.61 -6.07 -2.34
N THR A 28 7.30 -7.22 -1.73
CA THR A 28 5.99 -7.49 -1.15
C THR A 28 6.10 -8.48 0.02
N ILE A 29 4.98 -8.87 0.60
CA ILE A 29 4.89 -9.83 1.69
C ILE A 29 3.59 -10.62 1.60
N GLU A 30 3.64 -11.94 1.79
CA GLU A 30 2.44 -12.78 1.81
C GLU A 30 1.59 -12.57 3.06
N SER A 31 2.22 -12.60 4.23
CA SER A 31 1.51 -12.43 5.51
C SER A 31 1.53 -10.97 5.97
N TYR A 32 0.84 -10.10 5.23
CA TYR A 32 0.77 -8.68 5.56
C TYR A 32 -0.24 -8.44 6.68
N SER A 33 0.25 -8.11 7.88
CA SER A 33 -0.59 -7.91 9.07
C SER A 33 -1.68 -6.86 8.88
N THR A 34 -1.39 -5.79 8.16
CA THR A 34 -2.33 -4.74 7.77
C THR A 34 -3.53 -5.33 7.02
N PHE A 35 -3.31 -6.21 6.05
CA PHE A 35 -4.38 -6.87 5.31
C PHE A 35 -5.14 -7.87 6.18
N THR A 36 -4.43 -8.61 7.02
CA THR A 36 -5.06 -9.58 7.94
C THR A 36 -6.05 -8.89 8.89
N VAL A 37 -5.64 -7.78 9.51
CA VAL A 37 -6.49 -7.02 10.45
C VAL A 37 -7.72 -6.43 9.73
N ALA A 38 -7.55 -5.96 8.50
CA ALA A 38 -8.62 -5.37 7.69
C ALA A 38 -9.46 -6.41 6.92
N ASN A 39 -9.19 -7.71 7.07
CA ASN A 39 -9.83 -8.80 6.31
C ASN A 39 -9.73 -8.62 4.78
N ILE A 40 -8.57 -8.21 4.31
CA ILE A 40 -8.26 -7.99 2.89
C ILE A 40 -7.59 -9.25 2.33
N LYS A 41 -8.00 -9.68 1.14
CA LYS A 41 -7.37 -10.78 0.41
C LYS A 41 -6.05 -10.29 -0.19
N ASN A 42 -4.94 -10.89 0.23
CA ASN A 42 -3.65 -10.63 -0.41
C ASN A 42 -3.56 -11.45 -1.71
N THR A 43 -3.23 -10.82 -2.82
CA THR A 43 -3.02 -11.51 -4.10
C THR A 43 -1.77 -12.38 -4.10
N VAL A 44 -0.83 -12.09 -3.20
CA VAL A 44 0.45 -12.81 -3.10
C VAL A 44 0.31 -14.03 -2.21
N SER A 45 0.74 -15.18 -2.73
CA SER A 45 0.78 -16.45 -1.99
C SER A 45 1.97 -17.31 -2.42
N GLY A 46 2.31 -18.30 -1.59
CA GLY A 46 3.36 -19.28 -1.87
C GLY A 46 4.77 -18.69 -1.90
N LEU A 47 5.04 -17.67 -1.08
CA LEU A 47 6.39 -17.12 -0.93
C LEU A 47 7.26 -18.03 -0.05
N SER A 48 8.56 -18.05 -0.35
CA SER A 48 9.54 -18.90 0.34
C SER A 48 9.86 -18.41 1.76
N ALA A 49 9.79 -17.11 2.00
CA ALA A 49 10.05 -16.48 3.30
C ALA A 49 8.78 -15.84 3.86
N LYS A 50 8.72 -15.72 5.20
CA LYS A 50 7.58 -15.09 5.89
C LYS A 50 7.65 -13.56 5.89
N GLY A 51 8.83 -12.99 5.65
CA GLY A 51 9.07 -11.54 5.67
C GLY A 51 8.89 -10.89 4.32
N VAL A 52 9.19 -9.59 4.28
CA VAL A 52 9.26 -8.81 3.04
C VAL A 52 10.35 -9.38 2.14
N GLN A 53 10.01 -9.65 0.89
CA GLN A 53 10.91 -10.21 -0.10
C GLN A 53 10.50 -9.79 -1.51
N PRO A 54 11.42 -9.82 -2.48
CA PRO A 54 11.06 -9.62 -3.88
C PRO A 54 10.32 -10.85 -4.42
N ILE A 55 9.42 -10.60 -5.37
CA ILE A 55 8.90 -11.63 -6.27
C ILE A 55 9.53 -11.46 -7.65
N GLU A 56 9.51 -12.52 -8.46
CA GLU A 56 9.97 -12.45 -9.85
C GLU A 56 9.01 -11.61 -10.70
N ALA A 57 9.55 -10.94 -11.74
CA ALA A 57 8.77 -10.08 -12.61
C ALA A 57 7.63 -10.84 -13.31
N GLU A 58 7.88 -12.07 -13.71
CA GLU A 58 6.88 -12.96 -14.30
C GLU A 58 5.74 -13.27 -13.31
N LYS A 59 6.06 -13.46 -12.03
CA LYS A 59 5.05 -13.66 -10.99
C LYS A 59 4.23 -12.39 -10.78
N PHE A 60 4.85 -11.22 -10.77
CA PHE A 60 4.16 -9.94 -10.67
C PHE A 60 3.15 -9.78 -11.82
N THR A 61 3.61 -10.01 -13.06
CA THR A 61 2.77 -9.94 -14.26
C THR A 61 1.59 -10.94 -14.19
N ALA A 62 1.86 -12.16 -13.75
CA ALA A 62 0.82 -13.20 -13.62
C ALA A 62 -0.23 -12.87 -12.55
N LEU A 63 0.13 -12.17 -11.50
CA LEU A 63 -0.80 -11.71 -10.45
C LEU A 63 -1.60 -10.48 -10.86
N GLY A 64 -1.15 -9.75 -11.87
CA GLY A 64 -1.73 -8.47 -12.30
C GLY A 64 -3.25 -8.48 -12.47
N PRO A 65 -3.85 -9.48 -13.19
CA PRO A 65 -5.30 -9.58 -13.37
C PRO A 65 -6.10 -9.75 -12.06
N ASP A 66 -5.50 -10.29 -11.01
CA ASP A 66 -6.13 -10.53 -9.72
C ASP A 66 -5.96 -9.35 -8.74
N MET A 67 -5.20 -8.33 -9.13
CA MET A 67 -4.99 -7.11 -8.34
C MET A 67 -6.17 -6.15 -8.55
N ASP A 68 -7.23 -6.27 -7.75
CA ASP A 68 -8.34 -5.31 -7.77
C ASP A 68 -7.92 -3.96 -7.20
N ILE A 69 -7.00 -3.95 -6.25
CA ILE A 69 -6.46 -2.77 -5.57
C ILE A 69 -4.93 -2.88 -5.48
N MET A 70 -4.23 -1.80 -5.77
CA MET A 70 -2.79 -1.69 -5.53
C MET A 70 -2.51 -0.62 -4.47
N LEU A 71 -1.80 -1.00 -3.42
CA LEU A 71 -1.30 -0.08 -2.40
C LEU A 71 0.20 0.06 -2.57
N ILE A 72 0.68 1.27 -2.87
CA ILE A 72 2.11 1.57 -3.04
C ILE A 72 2.66 2.13 -1.74
N ASP A 73 3.70 1.49 -1.21
CA ASP A 73 4.45 2.03 -0.06
C ASP A 73 5.28 3.24 -0.50
N ALA A 74 5.18 4.34 0.23
CA ALA A 74 5.89 5.58 -0.09
C ALA A 74 7.41 5.40 -0.19
N ALA A 75 8.00 4.41 0.51
CA ALA A 75 9.43 4.08 0.42
C ALA A 75 9.87 3.66 -0.99
N ALA A 76 8.95 3.08 -1.78
CA ALA A 76 9.26 2.59 -3.12
C ALA A 76 9.20 3.65 -4.22
N VAL A 77 8.51 4.75 -4.00
CA VAL A 77 8.18 5.74 -5.07
C VAL A 77 9.43 6.22 -5.79
N LYS A 78 10.49 6.57 -5.06
CA LYS A 78 11.74 7.07 -5.65
C LYS A 78 12.43 6.04 -6.57
N ASN A 79 12.27 4.76 -6.31
CA ASN A 79 12.87 3.68 -7.09
C ASN A 79 11.94 3.22 -8.23
N ILE A 80 10.63 3.37 -8.07
CA ILE A 80 9.66 3.05 -9.12
C ILE A 80 9.67 4.12 -10.22
N LYS A 81 9.82 5.41 -9.86
CA LYS A 81 9.81 6.49 -10.85
C LYS A 81 10.79 6.30 -12.02
N PRO A 82 12.09 6.03 -11.81
CA PRO A 82 13.00 5.79 -12.93
C PRO A 82 12.66 4.51 -13.72
N LEU A 83 12.20 3.45 -13.06
CA LEU A 83 11.78 2.21 -13.75
C LEU A 83 10.58 2.47 -14.66
N TYR A 84 9.59 3.22 -14.18
CA TYR A 84 8.42 3.58 -14.96
C TYR A 84 8.77 4.55 -16.11
N ALA A 85 9.77 5.43 -15.93
CA ALA A 85 10.25 6.31 -17.00
C ALA A 85 10.98 5.52 -18.12
N GLU A 86 11.63 4.40 -17.79
CA GLU A 86 12.27 3.50 -18.75
C GLU A 86 11.24 2.60 -19.46
N ASP A 87 10.22 2.15 -18.73
CA ASP A 87 9.14 1.29 -19.20
C ASP A 87 7.79 1.77 -18.66
N ASN A 88 7.08 2.57 -19.41
CA ASN A 88 5.76 3.07 -19.03
C ASN A 88 4.68 1.97 -19.04
N GLY A 89 4.97 0.79 -19.60
CA GLY A 89 4.15 -0.41 -19.54
C GLY A 89 4.33 -1.26 -18.28
N LEU A 90 5.20 -0.84 -17.35
CA LEU A 90 5.57 -1.59 -16.14
C LEU A 90 4.38 -2.17 -15.36
N PHE A 91 3.24 -1.48 -15.35
CA PHE A 91 2.03 -1.85 -14.64
C PHE A 91 0.85 -2.25 -15.54
N ASP A 92 1.08 -2.41 -16.86
CA ASP A 92 -0.01 -2.67 -17.83
C ASP A 92 -0.75 -3.99 -17.57
N SER A 93 -0.10 -4.97 -16.95
CA SER A 93 -0.75 -6.23 -16.56
C SER A 93 -1.65 -6.08 -15.34
N CYS A 94 -1.56 -4.98 -14.58
CA CYS A 94 -2.23 -4.82 -13.31
C CYS A 94 -3.63 -4.22 -13.50
N LYS A 95 -4.68 -4.98 -13.18
CA LYS A 95 -6.08 -4.53 -13.23
C LYS A 95 -6.30 -3.24 -12.42
N ALA A 96 -5.73 -3.18 -11.21
CA ALA A 96 -5.82 -1.99 -10.36
C ALA A 96 -5.26 -0.74 -11.04
N TRP A 97 -4.16 -0.88 -11.80
CA TRP A 97 -3.57 0.23 -12.55
C TRP A 97 -4.48 0.69 -13.68
N GLN A 98 -5.00 -0.25 -14.47
CA GLN A 98 -5.90 0.04 -15.59
C GLN A 98 -7.21 0.71 -15.13
N GLU A 99 -7.71 0.33 -13.93
CA GLU A 99 -8.93 0.87 -13.35
C GLU A 99 -8.71 2.12 -12.49
N GLY A 100 -7.45 2.59 -12.35
CA GLY A 100 -7.10 3.74 -11.51
C GLY A 100 -7.29 3.50 -10.00
N LYS A 101 -7.33 2.22 -9.57
CA LYS A 101 -7.49 1.82 -8.16
C LYS A 101 -6.12 1.63 -7.49
N VAL A 102 -5.28 2.64 -7.61
CA VAL A 102 -3.92 2.69 -7.08
C VAL A 102 -3.84 3.76 -6.00
N TYR A 103 -3.28 3.41 -4.86
CA TYR A 103 -3.26 4.26 -3.68
C TYR A 103 -1.86 4.31 -3.08
N LEU A 104 -1.48 5.47 -2.55
CA LEU A 104 -0.24 5.68 -1.81
C LEU A 104 -0.50 5.53 -0.32
N GLN A 105 0.21 4.62 0.33
CA GLN A 105 0.26 4.53 1.79
C GLN A 105 1.59 5.00 2.34
N MET A 106 1.64 5.30 3.64
CA MET A 106 2.84 5.77 4.30
C MET A 106 3.83 4.64 4.57
N ALA A 107 5.12 4.93 4.36
CA ALA A 107 6.19 4.04 4.78
C ALA A 107 6.23 3.95 6.31
N TYR A 108 6.26 2.73 6.83
CA TYR A 108 6.23 2.48 8.28
C TYR A 108 7.38 1.61 8.77
N ASN A 109 8.13 1.01 7.87
CA ASN A 109 9.17 0.04 8.21
C ASN A 109 10.49 0.40 7.54
N ALA A 110 11.49 0.73 8.36
CA ALA A 110 12.86 0.95 7.92
C ALA A 110 13.81 0.11 8.79
N TYR A 111 14.47 0.67 9.80
CA TYR A 111 15.21 -0.11 10.81
C TYR A 111 14.29 -0.64 11.91
N TYR A 112 13.24 0.11 12.22
CA TYR A 112 12.22 -0.22 13.21
C TYR A 112 10.83 0.01 12.60
N THR A 113 9.85 -0.68 13.15
CA THR A 113 8.45 -0.52 12.77
C THR A 113 7.82 0.64 13.52
N ASN A 114 7.26 1.59 12.78
CA ASN A 114 6.39 2.64 13.33
C ASN A 114 4.98 2.08 13.44
N TYR A 115 4.61 1.61 14.62
CA TYR A 115 3.33 0.91 14.84
C TYR A 115 2.12 1.82 14.62
N GLU A 116 2.22 3.11 14.97
CA GLU A 116 1.20 4.11 14.73
C GLU A 116 0.91 4.28 13.25
N ILE A 117 1.95 4.26 12.40
CA ILE A 117 1.79 4.34 10.94
C ILE A 117 1.27 3.01 10.38
N ALA A 118 1.73 1.87 10.89
CA ALA A 118 1.21 0.56 10.50
C ALA A 118 -0.30 0.45 10.79
N LEU A 119 -0.76 0.94 11.93
CA LEU A 119 -2.18 0.99 12.28
C LEU A 119 -2.97 1.93 11.36
N ALA A 120 -2.43 3.11 11.06
CA ALA A 120 -3.05 4.04 10.11
C ALA A 120 -3.12 3.44 8.70
N ASN A 121 -2.08 2.71 8.25
CA ASN A 121 -2.09 1.96 6.98
C ASN A 121 -3.21 0.91 6.95
N ALA A 122 -3.51 0.26 8.10
CA ALA A 122 -4.61 -0.71 8.16
C ALA A 122 -5.98 -0.03 7.94
N TRP A 123 -6.21 1.13 8.54
CA TRP A 123 -7.41 1.94 8.31
C TRP A 123 -7.51 2.41 6.86
N PHE A 124 -6.41 2.91 6.30
CA PHE A 124 -6.37 3.35 4.91
C PHE A 124 -6.61 2.21 3.93
N SER A 125 -5.96 1.06 4.12
CA SER A 125 -6.17 -0.12 3.27
C SER A 125 -7.63 -0.59 3.32
N ALA A 126 -8.24 -0.63 4.52
CA ALA A 126 -9.65 -0.96 4.67
C ALA A 126 -10.56 0.02 3.92
N LYS A 127 -10.30 1.32 4.02
CA LYS A 127 -11.03 2.36 3.29
C LYS A 127 -10.89 2.22 1.75
N CYS A 128 -9.70 1.89 1.25
CA CYS A 128 -9.48 1.68 -0.18
C CYS A 128 -10.21 0.43 -0.71
N VAL A 129 -10.22 -0.65 0.06
CA VAL A 129 -10.81 -1.93 -0.36
C VAL A 129 -12.31 -1.99 -0.12
N TYR A 130 -12.81 -1.35 0.93
CA TYR A 130 -14.23 -1.35 1.32
C TYR A 130 -14.78 0.07 1.49
N PRO A 131 -14.73 0.93 0.45
CA PRO A 131 -15.02 2.36 0.58
C PRO A 131 -16.41 2.65 1.16
N GLU A 132 -17.41 1.84 0.82
CA GLU A 132 -18.79 1.99 1.32
C GLU A 132 -18.92 1.81 2.84
N GLN A 133 -17.98 1.07 3.46
CA GLN A 133 -17.99 0.79 4.90
C GLN A 133 -17.18 1.82 5.71
N PHE A 134 -16.43 2.69 5.04
CA PHE A 134 -15.51 3.67 5.64
C PHE A 134 -15.74 5.09 5.09
N THR A 135 -16.98 5.41 4.75
CA THR A 135 -17.35 6.72 4.18
C THR A 135 -17.15 7.87 5.15
N ASP A 136 -17.26 7.60 6.45
CA ASP A 136 -17.10 8.54 7.57
C ASP A 136 -15.65 8.73 8.03
N ILE A 137 -14.70 8.00 7.45
CA ILE A 137 -13.30 8.08 7.86
C ILE A 137 -12.54 9.12 7.04
N ASP A 138 -12.10 10.18 7.69
CA ASP A 138 -11.05 11.07 7.20
C ASP A 138 -9.67 10.56 7.67
N MET A 139 -8.75 10.35 6.74
CA MET A 139 -7.44 9.76 7.07
C MET A 139 -6.51 10.71 7.80
N THR A 140 -6.66 12.03 7.63
CA THR A 140 -5.88 13.02 8.39
C THR A 140 -6.32 13.04 9.85
N GLU A 141 -7.63 13.06 10.08
CA GLU A 141 -8.20 12.97 11.42
C GLU A 141 -7.84 11.64 12.09
N LYS A 142 -7.95 10.52 11.35
CA LYS A 142 -7.62 9.19 11.87
C LYS A 142 -6.13 9.07 12.21
N LEU A 143 -5.22 9.58 11.38
CA LEU A 143 -3.79 9.60 11.68
C LEU A 143 -3.50 10.49 12.91
N ASN A 144 -4.16 11.65 13.06
CA ASN A 144 -4.02 12.49 14.24
C ASN A 144 -4.53 11.81 15.51
N GLU A 145 -5.67 11.09 15.44
CA GLU A 145 -6.19 10.29 16.54
C GLU A 145 -5.17 9.23 16.99
N ILE A 146 -4.64 8.46 16.05
CA ILE A 146 -3.69 7.39 16.30
C ILE A 146 -2.38 7.97 16.87
N THR A 147 -1.79 8.96 16.22
CA THR A 147 -0.55 9.57 16.69
C THR A 147 -0.74 10.32 17.99
N GLY A 148 -1.90 10.89 18.23
CA GLY A 148 -2.28 11.46 19.52
C GLY A 148 -2.25 10.43 20.64
N ALA A 149 -2.77 9.23 20.41
CA ALA A 149 -2.76 8.15 21.38
C ALA A 149 -1.35 7.58 21.65
N PHE A 150 -0.51 7.44 20.62
CA PHE A 150 0.83 6.87 20.74
C PHE A 150 1.88 7.89 21.20
N LEU A 151 1.82 9.12 20.68
CA LEU A 151 2.87 10.14 20.81
C LEU A 151 2.45 11.34 21.67
N GLY A 152 1.19 11.38 22.12
CA GLY A 152 0.63 12.49 22.90
C GLY A 152 0.22 13.72 22.06
N LYS A 153 0.38 13.69 20.74
CA LYS A 153 -0.08 14.74 19.82
C LYS A 153 -0.36 14.20 18.42
N GLY A 154 -1.33 14.80 17.71
CA GLY A 154 -1.52 14.57 16.29
C GLY A 154 -0.39 15.19 15.46
N ILE A 155 0.15 14.46 14.49
CA ILE A 155 1.26 14.90 13.63
C ILE A 155 1.02 14.61 12.15
N ALA A 156 -0.22 14.42 11.73
CA ALA A 156 -0.54 14.08 10.34
C ALA A 156 0.01 15.11 9.35
N GLU A 157 -0.20 16.40 9.62
CA GLU A 157 0.28 17.49 8.76
C GLU A 157 1.80 17.55 8.66
N GLU A 158 2.51 17.28 9.76
CA GLU A 158 3.96 17.21 9.76
C GLU A 158 4.47 16.05 8.91
N ILE A 159 3.84 14.87 9.05
CA ILE A 159 4.17 13.70 8.24
C ILE A 159 3.93 13.97 6.75
N TYR A 160 2.78 14.54 6.38
CA TYR A 160 2.42 14.79 4.97
C TYR A 160 3.34 15.79 4.28
N ARG A 161 3.90 16.73 5.04
CA ARG A 161 4.90 17.70 4.51
C ARG A 161 6.30 17.12 4.31
N MET A 162 6.58 15.93 4.82
CA MET A 162 7.89 15.30 4.61
C MET A 162 8.06 14.94 3.12
N PRO A 163 9.22 15.20 2.51
CA PRO A 163 9.44 14.94 1.07
C PRO A 163 9.18 13.50 0.64
N ASN A 164 9.38 12.53 1.56
CA ASN A 164 9.20 11.11 1.28
C ASN A 164 7.76 10.61 1.52
N SER A 165 6.86 11.49 1.97
CA SER A 165 5.44 11.16 2.17
C SER A 165 4.59 11.48 0.94
N PHE A 166 5.12 12.25 -0.02
CA PHE A 166 4.43 12.61 -1.28
C PHE A 166 3.02 13.18 -1.06
N GLY A 167 2.80 13.91 0.03
CA GLY A 167 1.51 14.49 0.37
C GLY A 167 0.59 13.63 1.24
N GLY A 168 1.00 12.42 1.59
CA GLY A 168 0.22 11.57 2.49
C GLY A 168 -0.65 10.52 1.80
N TYR A 169 -1.62 9.99 2.54
CA TYR A 169 -2.57 9.00 2.02
C TYR A 169 -3.41 9.56 0.89
N GLN A 170 -3.36 8.93 -0.28
CA GLN A 170 -4.09 9.41 -1.46
C GLN A 170 -4.33 8.31 -2.49
N GLN A 171 -5.35 8.49 -3.32
CA GLN A 171 -5.45 7.79 -4.60
C GLN A 171 -4.48 8.44 -5.59
N ILE A 172 -3.74 7.63 -6.30
CA ILE A 172 -2.77 8.08 -7.30
C ILE A 172 -3.47 8.30 -8.65
N ASP A 173 -3.22 9.45 -9.26
CA ASP A 173 -3.46 9.61 -10.70
C ASP A 173 -2.36 8.87 -11.46
N THR A 174 -2.71 7.68 -12.00
CA THR A 174 -1.77 6.80 -12.68
C THR A 174 -1.17 7.40 -13.94
N ALA A 175 -1.81 8.41 -14.53
CA ALA A 175 -1.29 9.09 -15.73
C ALA A 175 -0.18 10.10 -15.42
N THR A 176 -0.14 10.64 -14.20
CA THR A 176 0.76 11.78 -13.88
C THR A 176 1.69 11.56 -12.72
N PHE A 177 1.35 10.69 -11.78
CA PHE A 177 2.11 10.56 -10.53
C PHE A 177 3.56 10.07 -10.74
N PHE A 178 3.80 9.18 -11.68
CA PHE A 178 5.13 8.65 -12.01
C PHE A 178 5.77 9.30 -13.24
N ALA A 179 5.03 10.14 -13.96
CA ALA A 179 5.53 10.88 -15.10
C ALA A 179 6.62 11.91 -14.73
#